data_d4c0a9d2318d1eee69828414b6c6c156
#
_entry.id   d4c0a9d2318d1eee69828414b6c6c156
#
_cell.length_a   1.000
_cell.length_b   1.000
_cell.length_c   1.000
_cell.angle_alpha   90.00
_cell.angle_beta   90.00
_cell.angle_gamma   90.00
#
_symmetry.space_group_name_H-M   'P 1'
#
loop_
_entity.id
_entity.type
_entity.pdbx_description
1 polymer ?
#
loop_
_entity_poly.entity_id
_entity_poly.type
_entity_poly.pdbx_seq_one_letter_code
_entity_poly.pdbx_strand_id
1 'polypeptide(L)'
;MENEFTNFDEIKTKIVNLSAVLSLPKGTEAFISDVHGNNDKYLNIIRSGAGNVSRKVEELFNGRLTLVNQKKLVCLIYYPEEVLQKSKQDVDPDEAEQWYMDTINRLIEVVRYVSNKYPRHIVDQALDSRFHDITKELVFEDFAAADKIAYYREMIKNLIDLNMSDIFIISMCHAVQKLAIERIHIIGDVYDRGSDPNLIIKHLSESWQNFDFEWGNHDILWMGSMAGSKLCMLNLIRISARYHNLALLKNAYDIDLTSMIKFATNRYVPLPNFEPKITSANVTDQERNIDNCVQQAATIMQFKLEGQAIKRRPEFDMDDRLLLDKLSLDKKKVTINGHDYQIENGCFQSVNPAKPYQITHSEQTVIIDLINQFTHSTKLNEHMWFMADNGSMYLKHNDNLLFHGCVPVDNDGNFLKWKIDGREYYGKNLLDYFEYILKDGMHHPTTGDCFNSDFIWFLWEGKNSPLFGKNKMATFERYFLKDEKLQQEEFNPFYKLCHNEWFADKLLKEFDINSRGHIVNGHTSISKDAPIMANKKIVLVNGLSDSIKDSDIGGYALLFDSYGMRLETLRPFINRQKVIEDMSDVVLDKQIVEHSSERKTVADTDYGQKIKRQIAKLSAQLE
;
A
#
# COMPACT_ATOMS: atom_id res chain seq x y z
N MET A 1 22.71 -20.64 -15.92
CA MET A 1 22.33 -19.93 -17.15
C MET A 1 23.45 -19.81 -18.20
N GLU A 2 24.51 -20.58 -18.09
CA GLU A 2 25.64 -20.51 -19.04
C GLU A 2 25.59 -21.53 -20.18
N ASN A 3 24.60 -22.41 -20.22
CA ASN A 3 24.55 -23.50 -21.23
C ASN A 3 23.33 -23.44 -22.17
N GLU A 4 22.63 -22.28 -22.33
CA GLU A 4 21.38 -22.24 -23.10
C GLU A 4 21.55 -21.96 -24.61
N PHE A 5 22.70 -21.48 -25.08
CA PHE A 5 22.87 -21.12 -26.49
C PHE A 5 24.10 -21.79 -27.10
N THR A 6 23.90 -22.91 -27.78
CA THR A 6 24.93 -23.61 -28.55
C THR A 6 24.98 -23.16 -30.01
N ASN A 7 24.04 -22.29 -30.45
CA ASN A 7 23.92 -21.86 -31.84
C ASN A 7 24.02 -20.34 -31.97
N PHE A 8 24.99 -19.85 -32.76
CA PHE A 8 25.19 -18.41 -33.04
C PHE A 8 23.93 -17.71 -33.58
N ASP A 9 23.11 -18.41 -34.34
CA ASP A 9 21.90 -17.82 -34.90
C ASP A 9 20.80 -17.58 -33.83
N GLU A 10 20.71 -18.44 -32.82
CA GLU A 10 19.85 -18.23 -31.66
C GLU A 10 20.28 -17.01 -30.86
N ILE A 11 21.59 -16.83 -30.63
CA ILE A 11 22.16 -15.65 -29.95
C ILE A 11 21.83 -14.38 -30.74
N LYS A 12 22.04 -14.38 -32.07
CA LYS A 12 21.70 -13.23 -32.93
C LYS A 12 20.21 -12.91 -32.88
N THR A 13 19.36 -13.93 -32.98
CA THR A 13 17.90 -13.76 -32.90
C THR A 13 17.48 -13.15 -31.56
N LYS A 14 18.09 -13.59 -30.45
CA LYS A 14 17.83 -13.02 -29.12
C LYS A 14 18.27 -11.57 -29.04
N ILE A 15 19.42 -11.20 -29.59
CA ILE A 15 19.90 -9.80 -29.66
C ILE A 15 18.90 -8.95 -30.44
N VAL A 16 18.41 -9.42 -31.61
CA VAL A 16 17.41 -8.69 -32.41
C VAL A 16 16.14 -8.44 -31.61
N ASN A 17 15.60 -9.46 -30.94
CA ASN A 17 14.39 -9.32 -30.12
C ASN A 17 14.59 -8.37 -28.94
N LEU A 18 15.70 -8.49 -28.19
CA LEU A 18 16.02 -7.60 -27.07
C LEU A 18 16.24 -6.16 -27.52
N SER A 19 16.89 -5.95 -28.66
CA SER A 19 17.11 -4.61 -29.24
C SER A 19 15.79 -3.97 -29.65
N ALA A 20 14.85 -4.73 -30.22
CA ALA A 20 13.52 -4.24 -30.58
C ALA A 20 12.71 -3.81 -29.33
N VAL A 21 12.80 -4.58 -28.22
CA VAL A 21 12.13 -4.25 -26.95
C VAL A 21 12.58 -2.88 -26.40
N LEU A 22 13.86 -2.52 -26.57
CA LEU A 22 14.36 -1.21 -26.13
C LEU A 22 13.66 -0.02 -26.79
N SER A 23 13.11 -0.21 -27.99
CA SER A 23 12.38 0.85 -28.74
C SER A 23 10.91 0.99 -28.35
N LEU A 24 10.37 0.05 -27.56
CA LEU A 24 8.98 0.15 -27.11
C LEU A 24 8.82 1.33 -26.14
N PRO A 25 7.64 1.96 -26.09
CA PRO A 25 7.37 2.98 -25.10
C PRO A 25 7.49 2.44 -23.68
N LYS A 26 7.97 3.27 -22.75
CA LYS A 26 7.93 2.95 -21.31
C LYS A 26 6.52 2.59 -20.88
N GLY A 27 6.35 1.50 -20.16
CA GLY A 27 5.08 1.11 -19.55
C GLY A 27 4.61 2.13 -18.50
N THR A 28 3.37 1.99 -18.05
CA THR A 28 2.82 2.88 -17.02
C THR A 28 3.06 2.30 -15.64
N GLU A 29 3.67 3.08 -14.76
CA GLU A 29 3.82 2.79 -13.34
C GLU A 29 2.79 3.59 -12.55
N ALA A 30 2.17 2.97 -11.54
CA ALA A 30 1.27 3.64 -10.62
C ALA A 30 1.86 3.60 -9.20
N PHE A 31 1.83 4.73 -8.50
CA PHE A 31 2.29 4.89 -7.13
C PHE A 31 1.09 5.21 -6.26
N ILE A 32 0.86 4.40 -5.24
CA ILE A 32 -0.22 4.54 -4.26
C ILE A 32 0.34 4.36 -2.85
N SER A 33 -0.32 4.90 -1.85
CA SER A 33 0.09 4.80 -0.44
C SER A 33 -1.11 4.75 0.49
N ASP A 34 -0.90 4.32 1.74
CA ASP A 34 -1.87 4.42 2.83
C ASP A 34 -3.19 3.71 2.51
N VAL A 35 -3.11 2.49 2.00
CA VAL A 35 -4.28 1.65 1.62
C VAL A 35 -5.10 1.26 2.84
N HIS A 36 -4.43 1.08 3.99
CA HIS A 36 -5.03 0.86 5.32
C HIS A 36 -6.08 -0.26 5.37
N GLY A 37 -5.89 -1.35 4.62
CA GLY A 37 -6.77 -2.51 4.61
C GLY A 37 -8.14 -2.30 3.95
N ASN A 38 -8.34 -1.23 3.19
CA ASN A 38 -9.58 -0.99 2.45
C ASN A 38 -9.53 -1.64 1.07
N ASN A 39 -9.88 -2.93 0.99
CA ASN A 39 -9.81 -3.72 -0.23
C ASN A 39 -10.69 -3.17 -1.36
N ASP A 40 -11.91 -2.72 -1.08
CA ASP A 40 -12.81 -2.22 -2.13
C ASP A 40 -12.28 -0.93 -2.77
N LYS A 41 -11.74 -0.02 -1.97
CA LYS A 41 -11.12 1.21 -2.45
C LYS A 41 -9.84 0.91 -3.24
N TYR A 42 -9.01 0.00 -2.74
CA TYR A 42 -7.83 -0.50 -3.43
C TYR A 42 -8.19 -1.09 -4.80
N LEU A 43 -9.14 -2.01 -4.87
CA LEU A 43 -9.57 -2.63 -6.12
C LEU A 43 -10.15 -1.61 -7.10
N ASN A 44 -10.88 -0.61 -6.64
CA ASN A 44 -11.40 0.47 -7.50
C ASN A 44 -10.26 1.21 -8.21
N ILE A 45 -9.15 1.47 -7.51
CA ILE A 45 -7.97 2.14 -8.09
C ILE A 45 -7.23 1.22 -9.05
N ILE A 46 -7.01 -0.04 -8.68
CA ILE A 46 -6.27 -0.99 -9.52
C ILE A 46 -7.05 -1.29 -10.81
N ARG A 47 -8.35 -1.57 -10.72
CA ARG A 47 -9.21 -1.85 -11.88
C ARG A 47 -9.31 -0.67 -12.85
N SER A 48 -9.29 0.55 -12.33
CA SER A 48 -9.27 1.77 -13.14
C SER A 48 -7.88 2.11 -13.70
N GLY A 49 -6.83 1.40 -13.26
CA GLY A 49 -5.46 1.76 -13.55
C GLY A 49 -5.12 3.17 -13.01
N ALA A 50 -5.62 3.51 -11.79
CA ALA A 50 -5.53 4.86 -11.23
C ALA A 50 -6.01 5.96 -12.21
N GLY A 51 -7.07 5.68 -12.98
CA GLY A 51 -7.62 6.57 -14.01
C GLY A 51 -7.01 6.42 -15.42
N ASN A 52 -5.97 5.59 -15.57
CA ASN A 52 -5.35 5.40 -16.90
C ASN A 52 -6.30 4.75 -17.91
N VAL A 53 -7.20 3.86 -17.47
CA VAL A 53 -8.20 3.20 -18.34
C VAL A 53 -9.15 4.23 -18.94
N SER A 54 -9.72 5.12 -18.12
CA SER A 54 -10.62 6.18 -18.60
C SER A 54 -9.94 7.07 -19.63
N ARG A 55 -8.71 7.52 -19.32
CA ARG A 55 -7.90 8.30 -20.25
C ARG A 55 -7.66 7.58 -21.58
N LYS A 56 -7.36 6.27 -21.54
CA LYS A 56 -7.13 5.49 -22.77
C LYS A 56 -8.39 5.32 -23.61
N VAL A 57 -9.54 5.17 -22.98
CA VAL A 57 -10.84 5.14 -23.67
C VAL A 57 -11.15 6.50 -24.29
N GLU A 58 -10.90 7.60 -23.58
CA GLU A 58 -11.08 8.96 -24.09
C GLU A 58 -10.15 9.23 -25.30
N GLU A 59 -8.84 8.93 -25.18
CA GLU A 59 -7.86 9.08 -26.27
C GLU A 59 -8.27 8.29 -27.53
N LEU A 60 -8.74 7.04 -27.36
CA LEU A 60 -9.07 6.14 -28.45
C LEU A 60 -10.38 6.52 -29.15
N PHE A 61 -11.40 6.94 -28.41
CA PHE A 61 -12.75 7.17 -28.92
C PHE A 61 -13.14 8.65 -29.01
N ASN A 62 -12.17 9.56 -28.87
CA ASN A 62 -12.44 10.99 -29.03
C ASN A 62 -13.09 11.30 -30.39
N GLY A 63 -14.27 11.95 -30.36
CA GLY A 63 -15.07 12.25 -31.55
C GLY A 63 -15.78 11.04 -32.18
N ARG A 64 -15.55 9.79 -31.74
CA ARG A 64 -16.22 8.57 -32.28
C ARG A 64 -17.33 8.06 -31.37
N LEU A 65 -17.20 8.22 -30.05
CA LEU A 65 -18.24 7.90 -29.07
C LEU A 65 -18.66 9.13 -28.28
N THR A 66 -19.94 9.19 -27.94
CA THR A 66 -20.43 10.21 -26.99
C THR A 66 -19.80 10.01 -25.61
N LEU A 67 -19.67 11.08 -24.82
CA LEU A 67 -19.16 11.01 -23.45
C LEU A 67 -19.92 10.00 -22.59
N VAL A 68 -21.24 9.89 -22.78
CA VAL A 68 -22.05 8.91 -22.05
C VAL A 68 -21.66 7.48 -22.39
N ASN A 69 -21.44 7.17 -23.68
CA ASN A 69 -21.04 5.84 -24.12
C ASN A 69 -19.60 5.51 -23.70
N GLN A 70 -18.70 6.50 -23.68
CA GLN A 70 -17.36 6.33 -23.11
C GLN A 70 -17.43 5.99 -21.61
N LYS A 71 -18.24 6.71 -20.82
CA LYS A 71 -18.46 6.42 -19.40
C LYS A 71 -19.05 5.04 -19.15
N LYS A 72 -20.03 4.62 -19.97
CA LYS A 72 -20.60 3.26 -19.91
C LYS A 72 -19.53 2.19 -20.15
N LEU A 73 -18.68 2.38 -21.16
CA LEU A 73 -17.58 1.46 -21.48
C LEU A 73 -16.53 1.43 -20.36
N VAL A 74 -16.15 2.57 -19.81
CA VAL A 74 -15.22 2.68 -18.67
C VAL A 74 -15.79 1.96 -17.45
N CYS A 75 -17.05 2.18 -17.11
CA CYS A 75 -17.72 1.54 -15.98
C CYS A 75 -17.80 0.01 -16.18
N LEU A 76 -18.07 -0.47 -17.41
CA LEU A 76 -18.02 -1.88 -17.76
C LEU A 76 -16.62 -2.46 -17.57
N ILE A 77 -15.57 -1.75 -17.97
CA ILE A 77 -14.19 -2.21 -17.78
C ILE A 77 -13.83 -2.29 -16.29
N TYR A 78 -14.31 -1.36 -15.45
CA TYR A 78 -14.01 -1.36 -14.01
C TYR A 78 -14.74 -2.47 -13.26
N TYR A 79 -16.01 -2.72 -13.58
CA TYR A 79 -16.92 -3.64 -12.88
C TYR A 79 -17.70 -4.52 -13.87
N PRO A 80 -17.01 -5.40 -14.62
CA PRO A 80 -17.64 -6.10 -15.73
C PRO A 80 -18.81 -6.99 -15.33
N GLU A 81 -18.69 -7.71 -14.22
CA GLU A 81 -19.72 -8.65 -13.76
C GLU A 81 -21.02 -7.92 -13.40
N GLU A 82 -20.90 -6.89 -12.57
CA GLU A 82 -22.05 -6.11 -12.07
C GLU A 82 -22.69 -5.27 -13.17
N VAL A 83 -21.87 -4.67 -14.04
CA VAL A 83 -22.38 -3.82 -15.13
C VAL A 83 -23.05 -4.66 -16.22
N LEU A 84 -22.52 -5.83 -16.57
CA LEU A 84 -23.17 -6.76 -17.51
C LEU A 84 -24.53 -7.21 -16.99
N GLN A 85 -24.61 -7.61 -15.72
CA GLN A 85 -25.87 -8.01 -15.11
C GLN A 85 -26.93 -6.90 -15.17
N LYS A 86 -26.54 -5.65 -14.92
CA LYS A 86 -27.42 -4.48 -15.03
C LYS A 86 -27.81 -4.21 -16.47
N SER A 87 -26.83 -4.19 -17.40
CA SER A 87 -27.07 -3.89 -18.82
C SER A 87 -28.04 -4.86 -19.49
N LYS A 88 -28.02 -6.14 -19.11
CA LYS A 88 -28.97 -7.16 -19.59
C LYS A 88 -30.43 -6.86 -19.22
N GLN A 89 -30.66 -6.15 -18.14
CA GLN A 89 -32.02 -5.76 -17.74
C GLN A 89 -32.52 -4.53 -18.51
N ASP A 90 -31.58 -3.72 -19.01
CA ASP A 90 -31.88 -2.44 -19.68
C ASP A 90 -31.90 -2.55 -21.22
N VAL A 91 -31.30 -3.60 -21.81
CA VAL A 91 -31.21 -3.80 -23.27
C VAL A 91 -32.43 -4.53 -23.76
N ASP A 92 -33.06 -3.99 -24.84
CA ASP A 92 -34.16 -4.65 -25.53
C ASP A 92 -33.69 -6.02 -26.08
N PRO A 93 -34.43 -7.11 -25.84
CA PRO A 93 -34.07 -8.44 -26.38
C PRO A 93 -33.81 -8.46 -27.87
N ASP A 94 -34.54 -7.65 -28.66
CA ASP A 94 -34.37 -7.57 -30.10
C ASP A 94 -33.09 -6.82 -30.51
N GLU A 95 -32.48 -6.03 -29.64
CA GLU A 95 -31.22 -5.30 -29.85
C GLU A 95 -30.03 -5.95 -29.18
N ALA A 96 -30.23 -7.02 -28.40
CA ALA A 96 -29.19 -7.65 -27.57
C ALA A 96 -27.99 -8.15 -28.41
N GLU A 97 -28.24 -8.80 -29.58
CA GLU A 97 -27.16 -9.27 -30.44
C GLU A 97 -26.28 -8.12 -30.92
N GLN A 98 -26.87 -7.02 -31.39
CA GLN A 98 -26.13 -5.84 -31.83
C GLN A 98 -25.36 -5.18 -30.69
N TRP A 99 -25.94 -5.12 -29.49
CA TRP A 99 -25.29 -4.59 -28.32
C TRP A 99 -24.03 -5.39 -27.94
N TYR A 100 -24.11 -6.74 -27.98
CA TYR A 100 -22.96 -7.61 -27.76
C TYR A 100 -21.86 -7.40 -28.81
N MET A 101 -22.25 -7.38 -30.09
CA MET A 101 -21.34 -7.13 -31.22
C MET A 101 -20.58 -5.80 -31.03
N ASP A 102 -21.29 -4.72 -30.75
CA ASP A 102 -20.71 -3.40 -30.57
C ASP A 102 -19.79 -3.34 -29.33
N THR A 103 -20.20 -3.97 -28.22
CA THR A 103 -19.43 -3.99 -26.97
C THR A 103 -18.14 -4.76 -27.15
N ILE A 104 -18.18 -5.95 -27.77
CA ILE A 104 -17.00 -6.77 -28.05
C ILE A 104 -16.04 -6.02 -28.99
N ASN A 105 -16.54 -5.42 -30.08
CA ASN A 105 -15.70 -4.66 -31.00
C ASN A 105 -14.98 -3.48 -30.30
N ARG A 106 -15.67 -2.72 -29.44
CA ARG A 106 -15.08 -1.62 -28.68
C ARG A 106 -13.99 -2.14 -27.72
N LEU A 107 -14.24 -3.25 -27.03
CA LEU A 107 -13.26 -3.85 -26.13
C LEU A 107 -12.03 -4.37 -26.88
N ILE A 108 -12.20 -4.97 -28.06
CA ILE A 108 -11.08 -5.37 -28.92
C ILE A 108 -10.21 -4.16 -29.27
N GLU A 109 -10.80 -3.01 -29.65
CA GLU A 109 -10.05 -1.79 -29.89
C GLU A 109 -9.31 -1.29 -28.67
N VAL A 110 -9.94 -1.33 -27.48
CA VAL A 110 -9.30 -0.91 -26.22
C VAL A 110 -8.13 -1.84 -25.86
N VAL A 111 -8.32 -3.18 -25.92
CA VAL A 111 -7.24 -4.14 -25.63
C VAL A 111 -6.09 -3.93 -26.60
N ARG A 112 -6.35 -3.77 -27.90
CA ARG A 112 -5.33 -3.46 -28.91
C ARG A 112 -4.57 -2.18 -28.56
N TYR A 113 -5.28 -1.13 -28.16
CA TYR A 113 -4.68 0.17 -27.83
C TYR A 113 -3.77 0.11 -26.58
N VAL A 114 -4.23 -0.56 -25.52
CA VAL A 114 -3.41 -0.68 -24.29
C VAL A 114 -2.24 -1.65 -24.46
N SER A 115 -2.36 -2.64 -25.36
CA SER A 115 -1.31 -3.64 -25.60
C SER A 115 -0.15 -3.14 -26.47
N ASN A 116 -0.31 -2.04 -27.20
CA ASN A 116 0.68 -1.54 -28.18
C ASN A 116 2.07 -1.20 -27.61
N LYS A 117 2.21 -1.08 -26.31
CA LYS A 117 3.49 -0.80 -25.63
C LYS A 117 4.18 -2.03 -25.06
N TYR A 118 3.61 -3.20 -25.22
CA TYR A 118 4.16 -4.43 -24.66
C TYR A 118 4.59 -5.41 -25.76
N PRO A 119 5.66 -6.20 -25.50
CA PRO A 119 5.97 -7.36 -26.32
C PRO A 119 4.81 -8.37 -26.29
N ARG A 120 4.63 -9.14 -27.37
CA ARG A 120 3.53 -10.10 -27.52
C ARG A 120 3.39 -11.05 -26.33
N HIS A 121 4.49 -11.60 -25.83
CA HIS A 121 4.47 -12.56 -24.72
C HIS A 121 3.93 -11.97 -23.41
N ILE A 122 4.09 -10.67 -23.18
CA ILE A 122 3.51 -9.98 -22.00
C ILE A 122 1.99 -9.85 -22.19
N VAL A 123 1.54 -9.51 -23.39
CA VAL A 123 0.10 -9.45 -23.67
C VAL A 123 -0.54 -10.83 -23.54
N ASP A 124 0.11 -11.87 -24.06
CA ASP A 124 -0.34 -13.26 -23.95
C ASP A 124 -0.59 -13.70 -22.50
N GLN A 125 0.25 -13.25 -21.55
CA GLN A 125 0.05 -13.54 -20.12
C GLN A 125 -1.13 -12.81 -19.49
N ALA A 126 -1.54 -11.68 -20.06
CA ALA A 126 -2.69 -10.92 -19.57
C ALA A 126 -4.04 -11.50 -20.07
N LEU A 127 -4.03 -12.29 -21.13
CA LEU A 127 -5.23 -12.86 -21.74
C LEU A 127 -5.72 -14.10 -20.97
N ASP A 128 -7.04 -14.29 -20.97
CA ASP A 128 -7.65 -15.50 -20.41
C ASP A 128 -7.32 -16.72 -21.29
N SER A 129 -6.80 -17.78 -20.67
CA SER A 129 -6.39 -19.00 -21.37
C SER A 129 -7.50 -19.67 -22.17
N ARG A 130 -8.76 -19.51 -21.74
CA ARG A 130 -9.94 -20.08 -22.43
C ARG A 130 -10.20 -19.44 -23.78
N PHE A 131 -9.87 -18.16 -23.93
CA PHE A 131 -10.12 -17.36 -25.12
C PHE A 131 -8.85 -16.90 -25.82
N HIS A 132 -7.70 -17.44 -25.41
CA HIS A 132 -6.40 -16.96 -25.84
C HIS A 132 -6.27 -16.84 -27.38
N ASP A 133 -6.61 -17.90 -28.12
CA ASP A 133 -6.48 -17.91 -29.57
C ASP A 133 -7.51 -16.99 -30.25
N ILE A 134 -8.76 -16.98 -29.76
CA ILE A 134 -9.81 -16.08 -30.24
C ILE A 134 -9.41 -14.63 -30.01
N THR A 135 -8.94 -14.31 -28.83
CA THR A 135 -8.54 -12.95 -28.48
C THR A 135 -7.33 -12.50 -29.28
N LYS A 136 -6.33 -13.37 -29.48
CA LYS A 136 -5.15 -13.05 -30.31
C LYS A 136 -5.55 -12.75 -31.76
N GLU A 137 -6.40 -13.58 -32.35
CA GLU A 137 -6.88 -13.38 -33.71
C GLU A 137 -7.63 -12.05 -33.83
N LEU A 138 -8.55 -11.76 -32.89
CA LEU A 138 -9.34 -10.53 -32.91
C LEU A 138 -8.53 -9.25 -32.56
N VAL A 139 -7.55 -9.33 -31.70
CA VAL A 139 -6.81 -8.14 -31.24
C VAL A 139 -5.66 -7.78 -32.18
N PHE A 140 -4.94 -8.74 -32.73
CA PHE A 140 -3.66 -8.47 -33.41
C PHE A 140 -3.72 -8.51 -34.92
N GLU A 141 -4.79 -9.04 -35.49
CA GLU A 141 -4.98 -9.02 -36.92
C GLU A 141 -5.60 -7.71 -37.43
N ASP A 142 -5.36 -7.39 -38.68
CA ASP A 142 -5.91 -6.19 -39.30
C ASP A 142 -7.37 -6.42 -39.72
N PHE A 143 -8.29 -5.80 -38.98
CA PHE A 143 -9.73 -5.81 -39.34
C PHE A 143 -10.05 -5.15 -40.69
N ALA A 144 -9.13 -4.38 -41.28
CA ALA A 144 -9.27 -3.77 -42.57
C ALA A 144 -8.96 -4.76 -43.71
N ALA A 145 -8.44 -5.96 -43.43
CA ALA A 145 -8.26 -7.01 -44.44
C ALA A 145 -9.62 -7.49 -44.90
N ALA A 146 -10.04 -7.07 -46.09
CA ALA A 146 -11.38 -7.30 -46.66
C ALA A 146 -11.78 -8.78 -46.63
N ASP A 147 -10.83 -9.69 -46.84
CA ASP A 147 -11.05 -11.12 -46.87
C ASP A 147 -11.35 -11.76 -45.50
N LYS A 148 -11.01 -11.09 -44.40
CA LYS A 148 -11.22 -11.60 -43.02
C LYS A 148 -12.43 -10.98 -42.31
N ILE A 149 -13.07 -9.95 -42.82
CA ILE A 149 -14.20 -9.27 -42.16
C ILE A 149 -15.33 -10.25 -41.82
N ALA A 150 -15.71 -11.12 -42.80
CA ALA A 150 -16.74 -12.12 -42.56
C ALA A 150 -16.33 -13.15 -41.51
N TYR A 151 -15.07 -13.55 -41.50
CA TYR A 151 -14.50 -14.49 -40.53
C TYR A 151 -14.56 -13.94 -39.09
N TYR A 152 -14.15 -12.70 -38.86
CA TYR A 152 -14.20 -12.07 -37.51
C TYR A 152 -15.63 -11.86 -37.03
N ARG A 153 -16.53 -11.44 -37.93
CA ARG A 153 -17.95 -11.30 -37.62
C ARG A 153 -18.57 -12.63 -37.21
N GLU A 154 -18.27 -13.70 -37.95
CA GLU A 154 -18.76 -15.05 -37.65
C GLU A 154 -18.21 -15.55 -36.30
N MET A 155 -16.94 -15.26 -35.99
CA MET A 155 -16.34 -15.62 -34.71
C MET A 155 -17.06 -14.94 -33.52
N ILE A 156 -17.34 -13.63 -33.61
CA ILE A 156 -18.08 -12.89 -32.57
C ILE A 156 -19.52 -13.38 -32.49
N LYS A 157 -20.18 -13.64 -33.65
CA LYS A 157 -21.53 -14.18 -33.67
C LYS A 157 -21.62 -15.53 -32.97
N ASN A 158 -20.68 -16.44 -33.22
CA ASN A 158 -20.63 -17.73 -32.55
C ASN A 158 -20.42 -17.61 -31.02
N LEU A 159 -19.67 -16.61 -30.52
CA LEU A 159 -19.62 -16.34 -29.10
C LEU A 159 -20.98 -15.97 -28.51
N ILE A 160 -21.82 -15.25 -29.27
CA ILE A 160 -23.18 -14.88 -28.86
C ILE A 160 -24.10 -16.09 -28.89
N ASP A 161 -24.13 -16.80 -30.03
CA ASP A 161 -25.00 -17.96 -30.27
C ASP A 161 -24.75 -19.10 -29.28
N LEU A 162 -23.50 -19.25 -28.81
CA LEU A 162 -23.09 -20.23 -27.80
C LEU A 162 -23.20 -19.69 -26.33
N ASN A 163 -23.76 -18.50 -26.14
CA ASN A 163 -23.88 -17.86 -24.81
C ASN A 163 -22.54 -17.68 -24.08
N MET A 164 -21.45 -17.42 -24.78
CA MET A 164 -20.12 -17.20 -24.25
C MET A 164 -19.72 -15.71 -24.17
N SER A 165 -20.53 -14.82 -24.73
CA SER A 165 -20.23 -13.39 -24.84
C SER A 165 -19.98 -12.69 -23.51
N ASP A 166 -20.74 -13.02 -22.44
CA ASP A 166 -20.50 -12.42 -21.12
C ASP A 166 -19.11 -12.74 -20.58
N ILE A 167 -18.77 -14.03 -20.58
CA ILE A 167 -17.47 -14.49 -20.06
C ILE A 167 -16.33 -13.91 -20.91
N PHE A 168 -16.56 -13.78 -22.23
CA PHE A 168 -15.58 -13.18 -23.14
C PHE A 168 -15.41 -11.67 -22.86
N ILE A 169 -16.50 -10.91 -22.70
CA ILE A 169 -16.45 -9.48 -22.32
C ILE A 169 -15.73 -9.30 -21.00
N ILE A 170 -16.05 -10.09 -19.96
CA ILE A 170 -15.36 -10.04 -18.66
C ILE A 170 -13.86 -10.29 -18.85
N SER A 171 -13.48 -11.30 -19.64
CA SER A 171 -12.08 -11.61 -19.89
C SER A 171 -11.34 -10.46 -20.59
N MET A 172 -11.98 -9.79 -21.56
CA MET A 172 -11.43 -8.62 -22.23
C MET A 172 -11.27 -7.41 -21.29
N CYS A 173 -12.26 -7.17 -20.41
CA CYS A 173 -12.17 -6.13 -19.40
C CYS A 173 -11.00 -6.38 -18.43
N HIS A 174 -10.82 -7.61 -17.97
CA HIS A 174 -9.68 -7.99 -17.14
C HIS A 174 -8.34 -7.82 -17.86
N ALA A 175 -8.28 -8.14 -19.17
CA ALA A 175 -7.08 -7.88 -19.96
C ALA A 175 -6.75 -6.37 -20.04
N VAL A 176 -7.76 -5.51 -20.23
CA VAL A 176 -7.56 -4.05 -20.18
C VAL A 176 -7.04 -3.59 -18.81
N GLN A 177 -7.67 -4.04 -17.72
CA GLN A 177 -7.26 -3.69 -16.34
C GLN A 177 -5.79 -4.09 -16.11
N LYS A 178 -5.41 -5.28 -16.51
CA LYS A 178 -4.06 -5.81 -16.38
C LYS A 178 -3.04 -5.01 -17.20
N LEU A 179 -3.33 -4.66 -18.45
CA LEU A 179 -2.42 -3.96 -19.36
C LEU A 179 -2.39 -2.44 -19.15
N ALA A 180 -3.32 -1.89 -18.38
CA ALA A 180 -3.37 -0.45 -18.10
C ALA A 180 -2.17 0.02 -17.26
N ILE A 181 -1.68 -0.80 -16.31
CA ILE A 181 -0.52 -0.54 -15.45
C ILE A 181 0.47 -1.68 -15.59
N GLU A 182 1.75 -1.36 -15.79
CA GLU A 182 2.85 -2.34 -15.86
C GLU A 182 3.38 -2.70 -14.47
N ARG A 183 3.49 -1.71 -13.58
CA ARG A 183 4.00 -1.85 -12.22
C ARG A 183 3.23 -0.99 -11.24
N ILE A 184 3.03 -1.55 -10.05
CA ILE A 184 2.38 -0.87 -8.93
C ILE A 184 3.40 -0.73 -7.80
N HIS A 185 3.64 0.51 -7.36
CA HIS A 185 4.44 0.83 -6.18
C HIS A 185 3.48 1.14 -5.03
N ILE A 186 3.56 0.37 -3.93
CA ILE A 186 2.73 0.54 -2.75
C ILE A 186 3.61 1.12 -1.64
N ILE A 187 3.49 2.44 -1.44
CA ILE A 187 4.36 3.21 -0.55
C ILE A 187 3.81 3.18 0.87
N GLY A 188 3.76 1.98 1.45
CA GLY A 188 3.47 1.68 2.84
C GLY A 188 2.01 1.71 3.25
N ASP A 189 1.81 1.22 4.48
CA ASP A 189 0.55 1.14 5.19
C ASP A 189 -0.54 0.38 4.42
N VAL A 190 -0.21 -0.85 4.02
CA VAL A 190 -1.20 -1.82 3.50
C VAL A 190 -2.14 -2.23 4.63
N TYR A 191 -1.59 -2.48 5.82
CA TYR A 191 -2.33 -2.77 7.04
C TYR A 191 -2.72 -1.47 7.77
N ASP A 192 -3.58 -1.48 8.72
CA ASP A 192 -3.95 -0.51 9.75
C ASP A 192 -5.41 -0.74 10.19
N ARG A 193 -6.29 0.19 9.86
CA ARG A 193 -7.66 0.31 10.40
C ARG A 193 -8.72 -0.41 9.59
N GLY A 194 -8.44 -0.76 8.35
CA GLY A 194 -9.38 -1.46 7.46
C GLY A 194 -9.50 -2.95 7.78
N SER A 195 -10.60 -3.56 7.35
CA SER A 195 -10.97 -4.94 7.69
C SER A 195 -10.33 -6.00 6.80
N ASP A 196 -9.76 -5.64 5.63
CA ASP A 196 -9.48 -6.60 4.58
C ASP A 196 -8.05 -6.54 3.99
N PRO A 197 -6.98 -6.27 4.79
CA PRO A 197 -5.62 -6.23 4.27
C PRO A 197 -5.18 -7.58 3.69
N ASN A 198 -5.68 -8.69 4.25
CA ASN A 198 -5.42 -10.04 3.76
C ASN A 198 -5.93 -10.27 2.33
N LEU A 199 -7.04 -9.63 1.94
CA LEU A 199 -7.56 -9.71 0.57
C LEU A 199 -6.68 -8.91 -0.41
N ILE A 200 -6.10 -7.79 0.03
CA ILE A 200 -5.15 -7.02 -0.76
C ILE A 200 -3.89 -7.83 -1.02
N ILE A 201 -3.30 -8.44 0.02
CA ILE A 201 -2.12 -9.31 -0.12
C ILE A 201 -2.42 -10.50 -1.04
N LYS A 202 -3.59 -11.14 -0.86
CA LYS A 202 -4.02 -12.23 -1.73
C LYS A 202 -4.11 -11.78 -3.19
N HIS A 203 -4.77 -10.64 -3.46
CA HIS A 203 -4.87 -10.10 -4.82
C HIS A 203 -3.49 -9.86 -5.44
N LEU A 204 -2.55 -9.28 -4.69
CA LEU A 204 -1.19 -9.03 -5.17
C LEU A 204 -0.42 -10.34 -5.41
N SER A 205 -0.54 -11.34 -4.52
CA SER A 205 0.13 -12.64 -4.68
C SER A 205 -0.38 -13.45 -5.88
N GLU A 206 -1.63 -13.26 -6.27
CA GLU A 206 -2.25 -13.88 -7.44
C GLU A 206 -2.12 -13.01 -8.71
N SER A 207 -1.61 -11.77 -8.58
CA SER A 207 -1.43 -10.84 -9.69
C SER A 207 -0.23 -11.23 -10.55
N TRP A 208 -0.38 -11.06 -11.86
CA TRP A 208 0.74 -11.16 -12.81
C TRP A 208 1.53 -9.84 -12.93
N GLN A 209 0.98 -8.74 -12.40
CA GLN A 209 1.58 -7.41 -12.47
C GLN A 209 2.82 -7.33 -11.57
N ASN A 210 3.81 -6.58 -12.01
CA ASN A 210 4.95 -6.24 -11.18
C ASN A 210 4.51 -5.28 -10.06
N PHE A 211 4.93 -5.55 -8.85
CA PHE A 211 4.67 -4.68 -7.69
C PHE A 211 5.86 -4.67 -6.75
N ASP A 212 5.86 -3.74 -5.84
CA ASP A 212 6.77 -3.64 -4.69
C ASP A 212 6.09 -2.91 -3.53
N PHE A 213 6.69 -3.02 -2.35
CA PHE A 213 6.26 -2.35 -1.13
C PHE A 213 7.41 -1.54 -0.53
N GLU A 214 7.17 -0.30 -0.14
CA GLU A 214 8.00 0.42 0.82
C GLU A 214 7.26 0.40 2.17
N TRP A 215 7.72 -0.43 3.12
CA TRP A 215 6.96 -0.69 4.35
C TRP A 215 6.59 0.56 5.12
N GLY A 216 5.33 0.63 5.56
CA GLY A 216 4.83 1.64 6.47
C GLY A 216 4.98 1.23 7.94
N ASN A 217 4.81 2.18 8.85
CA ASN A 217 4.91 1.90 10.28
C ASN A 217 3.80 0.95 10.77
N HIS A 218 2.60 0.98 10.17
CA HIS A 218 1.56 0.01 10.48
C HIS A 218 1.90 -1.41 10.00
N ASP A 219 2.53 -1.56 8.85
CA ASP A 219 2.97 -2.86 8.34
C ASP A 219 3.98 -3.52 9.27
N ILE A 220 4.89 -2.73 9.86
CA ILE A 220 5.89 -3.18 10.83
C ILE A 220 5.26 -3.82 12.07
N LEU A 221 4.10 -3.34 12.52
CA LEU A 221 3.40 -3.96 13.65
C LEU A 221 3.03 -5.42 13.37
N TRP A 222 2.58 -5.71 12.16
CA TRP A 222 2.20 -7.07 11.75
C TRP A 222 3.44 -7.95 11.57
N MET A 223 4.46 -7.45 10.88
CA MET A 223 5.73 -8.15 10.68
C MET A 223 6.43 -8.43 12.02
N GLY A 224 6.48 -7.44 12.92
CA GLY A 224 7.05 -7.58 14.26
C GLY A 224 6.27 -8.52 15.16
N SER A 225 4.95 -8.55 15.05
CA SER A 225 4.11 -9.48 15.81
C SER A 225 4.37 -10.93 15.39
N MET A 226 4.48 -11.19 14.09
CA MET A 226 4.86 -12.50 13.56
C MET A 226 6.29 -12.89 13.99
N ALA A 227 7.22 -11.94 14.04
CA ALA A 227 8.60 -12.15 14.51
C ALA A 227 8.71 -12.34 16.03
N GLY A 228 7.61 -12.25 16.79
CA GLY A 228 7.57 -12.49 18.23
C GLY A 228 7.64 -11.25 19.11
N SER A 229 7.57 -10.04 18.56
CA SER A 229 7.54 -8.80 19.32
C SER A 229 6.20 -8.62 20.05
N LYS A 230 6.24 -8.78 21.39
CA LYS A 230 5.07 -8.55 22.26
C LYS A 230 4.55 -7.12 22.19
N LEU A 231 5.44 -6.15 22.00
CA LEU A 231 5.10 -4.74 21.87
C LEU A 231 4.34 -4.46 20.57
N CYS A 232 4.83 -4.97 19.45
CA CYS A 232 4.12 -4.87 18.16
C CYS A 232 2.74 -5.53 18.25
N MET A 233 2.67 -6.73 18.83
CA MET A 233 1.41 -7.48 19.00
C MET A 233 0.38 -6.70 19.84
N LEU A 234 0.78 -6.12 20.98
CA LEU A 234 -0.17 -5.38 21.83
C LEU A 234 -0.63 -4.08 21.18
N ASN A 235 0.26 -3.37 20.46
CA ASN A 235 -0.12 -2.22 19.65
C ASN A 235 -1.12 -2.59 18.56
N LEU A 236 -0.87 -3.69 17.84
CA LEU A 236 -1.75 -4.22 16.80
C LEU A 236 -3.14 -4.56 17.37
N ILE A 237 -3.20 -5.31 18.49
CA ILE A 237 -4.48 -5.69 19.12
C ILE A 237 -5.23 -4.43 19.60
N ARG A 238 -4.53 -3.45 20.20
CA ARG A 238 -5.13 -2.18 20.61
C ARG A 238 -5.73 -1.42 19.44
N ILE A 239 -5.03 -1.34 18.32
CA ILE A 239 -5.51 -0.67 17.09
C ILE A 239 -6.69 -1.43 16.51
N SER A 240 -6.62 -2.77 16.42
CA SER A 240 -7.72 -3.61 15.93
C SER A 240 -8.98 -3.44 16.77
N ALA A 241 -8.86 -3.39 18.11
CA ALA A 241 -9.98 -3.10 19.00
C ALA A 241 -10.53 -1.68 18.80
N ARG A 242 -9.65 -0.67 18.63
CA ARG A 242 -10.05 0.71 18.39
C ARG A 242 -10.91 0.90 17.14
N TYR A 243 -10.66 0.11 16.10
CA TYR A 243 -11.36 0.21 14.82
C TYR A 243 -12.33 -0.95 14.56
N HIS A 244 -12.69 -1.71 15.59
CA HIS A 244 -13.63 -2.84 15.51
C HIS A 244 -13.18 -3.94 14.53
N ASN A 245 -11.90 -4.24 14.49
CA ASN A 245 -11.29 -5.21 13.56
C ASN A 245 -10.73 -6.47 14.25
N LEU A 246 -11.12 -6.76 15.50
CA LEU A 246 -10.64 -7.98 16.19
C LEU A 246 -11.00 -9.25 15.44
N ALA A 247 -12.12 -9.27 14.72
CA ALA A 247 -12.55 -10.41 13.92
C ALA A 247 -11.58 -10.75 12.77
N LEU A 248 -10.83 -9.79 12.24
CA LEU A 248 -9.81 -10.01 11.22
C LEU A 248 -8.74 -11.00 11.70
N LEU A 249 -8.29 -10.88 12.95
CA LEU A 249 -7.26 -11.74 13.52
C LEU A 249 -7.70 -13.21 13.52
N LYS A 250 -8.96 -13.48 13.89
CA LYS A 250 -9.51 -14.83 13.86
C LYS A 250 -9.79 -15.32 12.44
N ASN A 251 -10.51 -14.52 11.67
CA ASN A 251 -11.05 -14.97 10.38
C ASN A 251 -9.98 -15.12 9.29
N ALA A 252 -9.01 -14.21 9.28
CA ALA A 252 -7.94 -14.21 8.28
C ALA A 252 -6.71 -15.02 8.70
N TYR A 253 -6.38 -15.05 10.00
CA TYR A 253 -5.10 -15.55 10.50
C TYR A 253 -5.20 -16.64 11.56
N ASP A 254 -6.42 -17.10 11.91
CA ASP A 254 -6.69 -18.14 12.92
C ASP A 254 -6.17 -17.80 14.33
N ILE A 255 -6.00 -16.51 14.65
CA ILE A 255 -5.56 -16.04 15.95
C ILE A 255 -6.77 -15.92 16.88
N ASP A 256 -6.85 -16.77 17.89
CA ASP A 256 -7.96 -16.80 18.86
C ASP A 256 -7.71 -15.82 20.00
N LEU A 257 -8.56 -14.81 20.11
CA LEU A 257 -8.50 -13.78 21.16
C LEU A 257 -9.30 -14.12 22.42
N THR A 258 -9.79 -15.35 22.58
CA THR A 258 -10.66 -15.74 23.71
C THR A 258 -10.01 -15.48 25.07
N SER A 259 -8.71 -15.74 25.23
CA SER A 259 -7.97 -15.47 26.47
C SER A 259 -7.91 -13.97 26.79
N MET A 260 -7.64 -13.16 25.78
CA MET A 260 -7.61 -11.69 25.89
C MET A 260 -8.99 -11.10 26.21
N ILE A 261 -10.02 -11.55 25.50
CA ILE A 261 -11.40 -11.08 25.71
C ILE A 261 -11.86 -11.40 27.14
N LYS A 262 -11.67 -12.65 27.60
CA LYS A 262 -12.00 -13.06 28.97
C LYS A 262 -11.22 -12.25 30.02
N PHE A 263 -9.93 -12.06 29.82
CA PHE A 263 -9.11 -11.25 30.72
C PHE A 263 -9.63 -9.80 30.77
N ALA A 264 -9.86 -9.20 29.61
CA ALA A 264 -10.27 -7.80 29.50
C ALA A 264 -11.67 -7.55 30.09
N THR A 265 -12.68 -8.33 29.72
CA THR A 265 -14.06 -8.17 30.20
C THR A 265 -14.26 -8.50 31.68
N ASN A 266 -13.40 -9.35 32.27
CA ASN A 266 -13.42 -9.62 33.71
C ASN A 266 -12.74 -8.52 34.53
N ARG A 267 -11.88 -7.71 33.95
CA ARG A 267 -11.03 -6.76 34.68
C ARG A 267 -11.36 -5.30 34.41
N TYR A 268 -11.89 -5.01 33.25
CA TYR A 268 -12.19 -3.64 32.80
C TYR A 268 -13.68 -3.49 32.56
N VAL A 269 -14.15 -2.26 32.71
CA VAL A 269 -15.50 -1.84 32.32
C VAL A 269 -15.40 -0.81 31.21
N PRO A 270 -16.37 -0.71 30.31
CA PRO A 270 -16.33 0.27 29.23
C PRO A 270 -16.15 1.70 29.73
N LEU A 271 -15.21 2.44 29.14
CA LEU A 271 -14.87 3.82 29.42
C LEU A 271 -15.02 4.70 28.18
N PRO A 272 -15.51 5.95 28.31
CA PRO A 272 -15.77 6.83 27.14
C PRO A 272 -14.54 7.11 26.27
N ASN A 273 -13.35 7.23 26.88
CA ASN A 273 -12.10 7.50 26.17
C ASN A 273 -11.56 6.31 25.36
N PHE A 274 -12.14 5.12 25.55
CA PHE A 274 -11.84 3.91 24.80
C PHE A 274 -12.99 3.47 23.86
N GLU A 275 -13.95 4.36 23.61
CA GLU A 275 -15.03 4.05 22.65
C GLU A 275 -14.45 3.72 21.28
N PRO A 276 -14.80 2.56 20.69
CA PRO A 276 -14.27 2.18 19.38
C PRO A 276 -14.77 3.10 18.27
N LYS A 277 -13.92 3.37 17.30
CA LYS A 277 -14.25 4.15 16.10
C LYS A 277 -14.89 3.23 15.05
N ILE A 278 -16.21 3.12 15.11
CA ILE A 278 -16.97 2.21 14.24
C ILE A 278 -17.58 2.99 13.09
N THR A 279 -17.40 2.48 11.87
CA THR A 279 -17.99 3.04 10.65
C THR A 279 -19.20 2.23 10.14
N SER A 280 -19.37 0.98 10.61
CA SER A 280 -20.48 0.10 10.22
C SER A 280 -21.72 0.29 11.09
N ALA A 281 -22.92 0.19 10.49
CA ALA A 281 -24.20 0.46 11.17
C ALA A 281 -24.69 -0.70 12.09
N ASN A 282 -24.09 -1.89 12.01
CA ASN A 282 -24.65 -3.13 12.59
C ASN A 282 -23.80 -3.72 13.73
N VAL A 283 -23.19 -2.89 14.58
CA VAL A 283 -22.37 -3.36 15.71
C VAL A 283 -23.21 -3.33 16.99
N THR A 284 -23.24 -4.44 17.69
CA THR A 284 -23.97 -4.58 18.95
C THR A 284 -23.24 -3.90 20.11
N ASP A 285 -23.97 -3.53 21.16
CA ASP A 285 -23.39 -2.98 22.39
C ASP A 285 -22.43 -3.96 23.07
N GLN A 286 -22.66 -5.26 22.93
CA GLN A 286 -21.76 -6.29 23.46
C GLN A 286 -20.40 -6.27 22.74
N GLU A 287 -20.39 -6.18 21.42
CA GLU A 287 -19.17 -6.08 20.63
C GLU A 287 -18.40 -4.79 20.93
N ARG A 288 -19.10 -3.65 21.02
CA ARG A 288 -18.50 -2.37 21.46
C ARG A 288 -17.85 -2.47 22.84
N ASN A 289 -18.51 -3.12 23.79
CA ASN A 289 -18.00 -3.30 25.13
C ASN A 289 -16.77 -4.23 25.16
N ILE A 290 -16.74 -5.27 24.33
CA ILE A 290 -15.57 -6.15 24.17
C ILE A 290 -14.40 -5.35 23.63
N ASP A 291 -14.58 -4.63 22.52
CA ASP A 291 -13.54 -3.80 21.91
C ASP A 291 -12.99 -2.77 22.89
N ASN A 292 -13.87 -2.09 23.64
CA ASN A 292 -13.49 -1.11 24.64
C ASN A 292 -12.62 -1.73 25.74
N CYS A 293 -13.03 -2.87 26.31
CA CYS A 293 -12.27 -3.55 27.36
C CYS A 293 -10.95 -4.12 26.84
N VAL A 294 -10.93 -4.71 25.65
CA VAL A 294 -9.71 -5.23 25.00
C VAL A 294 -8.73 -4.09 24.73
N GLN A 295 -9.22 -2.96 24.23
CA GLN A 295 -8.40 -1.76 23.99
C GLN A 295 -7.74 -1.26 25.28
N GLN A 296 -8.49 -1.21 26.41
CA GLN A 296 -7.94 -0.84 27.73
C GLN A 296 -6.85 -1.82 28.18
N ALA A 297 -7.13 -3.13 28.11
CA ALA A 297 -6.20 -4.17 28.54
C ALA A 297 -4.91 -4.14 27.73
N ALA A 298 -5.01 -4.06 26.39
CA ALA A 298 -3.86 -3.96 25.50
C ALA A 298 -3.04 -2.70 25.77
N THR A 299 -3.68 -1.54 25.99
CA THR A 299 -3.03 -0.26 26.29
C THR A 299 -2.18 -0.34 27.56
N ILE A 300 -2.72 -0.90 28.64
CA ILE A 300 -1.98 -0.98 29.92
C ILE A 300 -0.81 -1.96 29.80
N MET A 301 -1.00 -3.12 29.19
CA MET A 301 0.09 -4.08 28.97
C MET A 301 1.16 -3.49 28.04
N GLN A 302 0.76 -2.77 26.99
CA GLN A 302 1.64 -2.04 26.08
C GLN A 302 2.53 -1.05 26.85
N PHE A 303 1.96 -0.13 27.62
CA PHE A 303 2.74 0.87 28.38
C PHE A 303 3.71 0.24 29.38
N LYS A 304 3.35 -0.90 29.98
CA LYS A 304 4.26 -1.62 30.86
C LYS A 304 5.48 -2.17 30.11
N LEU A 305 5.26 -2.79 28.96
CA LEU A 305 6.34 -3.35 28.13
C LEU A 305 7.17 -2.26 27.45
N GLU A 306 6.54 -1.17 26.98
CA GLU A 306 7.24 0.02 26.46
C GLU A 306 8.22 0.58 27.49
N GLY A 307 7.76 0.78 28.73
CA GLY A 307 8.65 1.26 29.79
C GLY A 307 9.79 0.30 30.12
N GLN A 308 9.60 -1.01 29.95
CA GLN A 308 10.69 -1.99 30.06
C GLN A 308 11.67 -1.87 28.88
N ALA A 309 11.17 -1.74 27.65
CA ALA A 309 12.01 -1.57 26.46
C ALA A 309 12.81 -0.26 26.50
N ILE A 310 12.19 0.86 26.84
CA ILE A 310 12.84 2.16 26.96
C ILE A 310 13.97 2.10 28.01
N LYS A 311 13.74 1.49 29.18
CA LYS A 311 14.75 1.37 30.23
C LYS A 311 15.96 0.48 29.85
N ARG A 312 15.77 -0.52 28.99
CA ARG A 312 16.89 -1.35 28.49
C ARG A 312 17.54 -0.82 27.21
N ARG A 313 16.93 0.20 26.57
CA ARG A 313 17.39 0.85 25.32
C ARG A 313 17.50 2.37 25.48
N PRO A 314 18.45 2.86 26.28
CA PRO A 314 18.62 4.31 26.45
C PRO A 314 18.99 5.03 25.14
N GLU A 315 19.51 4.31 24.15
CA GLU A 315 19.79 4.81 22.80
C GLU A 315 18.54 5.26 22.02
N PHE A 316 17.34 4.87 22.46
CA PHE A 316 16.08 5.32 21.85
C PHE A 316 15.71 6.76 22.21
N ASP A 317 16.31 7.33 23.26
CA ASP A 317 16.04 8.69 23.75
C ASP A 317 14.53 8.96 23.97
N MET A 318 13.85 8.01 24.63
CA MET A 318 12.39 8.02 24.86
C MET A 318 12.00 8.08 26.34
N ASP A 319 12.87 8.54 27.24
CA ASP A 319 12.60 8.60 28.69
C ASP A 319 11.39 9.49 29.04
N ASP A 320 11.05 10.43 28.19
CA ASP A 320 9.84 11.27 28.31
C ASP A 320 8.55 10.44 28.20
N ARG A 321 8.60 9.24 27.61
CA ARG A 321 7.48 8.30 27.48
C ARG A 321 7.30 7.41 28.71
N LEU A 322 8.21 7.46 29.69
CA LEU A 322 8.07 6.79 30.97
C LEU A 322 7.04 7.53 31.85
N LEU A 323 5.75 7.26 31.64
CA LEU A 323 4.64 7.98 32.28
C LEU A 323 3.97 7.20 33.43
N LEU A 324 4.08 5.86 33.46
CA LEU A 324 3.45 5.06 34.51
C LEU A 324 4.12 5.26 35.88
N ASP A 325 5.41 5.56 35.94
CA ASP A 325 6.12 5.89 37.19
C ASP A 325 5.92 7.34 37.66
N LYS A 326 5.28 8.17 36.80
CA LYS A 326 4.90 9.56 37.14
C LYS A 326 3.43 9.69 37.58
N LEU A 327 2.74 8.57 37.74
CA LEU A 327 1.37 8.55 38.27
C LEU A 327 1.38 8.85 39.77
N SER A 328 0.43 9.64 40.24
CA SER A 328 0.15 9.78 41.68
C SER A 328 -0.24 8.45 42.32
N LEU A 329 -0.09 8.30 43.62
CA LEU A 329 -0.42 7.04 44.32
C LEU A 329 -1.88 6.62 44.15
N ASP A 330 -2.80 7.59 44.07
CA ASP A 330 -4.21 7.37 43.80
C ASP A 330 -4.53 7.21 42.29
N LYS A 331 -3.52 7.35 41.42
CA LYS A 331 -3.60 7.23 39.95
C LYS A 331 -4.57 8.22 39.30
N LYS A 332 -4.84 9.34 39.95
CA LYS A 332 -5.74 10.40 39.42
C LYS A 332 -5.00 11.53 38.77
N LYS A 333 -3.68 11.57 38.90
CA LYS A 333 -2.81 12.58 38.29
C LYS A 333 -1.56 11.93 37.70
N VAL A 334 -1.00 12.60 36.70
CA VAL A 334 0.32 12.30 36.14
C VAL A 334 1.16 13.58 36.10
N THR A 335 2.43 13.48 36.45
CA THR A 335 3.36 14.61 36.40
C THR A 335 4.12 14.57 35.06
N ILE A 336 3.96 15.59 34.23
CA ILE A 336 4.66 15.73 32.93
C ILE A 336 5.39 17.08 32.95
N ASN A 337 6.70 17.06 32.69
CA ASN A 337 7.54 18.27 32.69
C ASN A 337 7.40 19.13 33.98
N GLY A 338 7.24 18.47 35.13
CA GLY A 338 7.11 19.13 36.44
C GLY A 338 5.72 19.69 36.75
N HIS A 339 4.73 19.47 35.88
CA HIS A 339 3.34 19.89 36.09
C HIS A 339 2.41 18.69 36.25
N ASP A 340 1.45 18.81 37.19
CA ASP A 340 0.44 17.78 37.44
C ASP A 340 -0.79 17.95 36.55
N TYR A 341 -1.15 16.90 35.86
CA TYR A 341 -2.33 16.84 35.03
C TYR A 341 -3.34 15.82 35.56
N GLN A 342 -4.63 16.18 35.57
CA GLN A 342 -5.71 15.28 35.97
C GLN A 342 -5.93 14.19 34.92
N ILE A 343 -6.08 12.96 35.37
CA ILE A 343 -6.39 11.80 34.53
C ILE A 343 -7.91 11.66 34.40
N GLU A 344 -8.36 11.59 33.18
CA GLU A 344 -9.76 11.32 32.83
C GLU A 344 -9.96 9.81 32.61
N ASN A 345 -10.93 9.21 33.30
CA ASN A 345 -11.32 7.81 33.13
C ASN A 345 -10.12 6.82 33.09
N GLY A 346 -9.25 6.88 34.10
CA GLY A 346 -8.06 6.02 34.17
C GLY A 346 -8.40 4.54 34.38
N CYS A 347 -7.71 3.65 33.68
CA CYS A 347 -7.85 2.20 33.79
C CYS A 347 -6.61 1.51 34.36
N PHE A 348 -5.94 2.12 35.34
CA PHE A 348 -4.64 1.69 35.88
C PHE A 348 -4.75 0.66 37.02
N GLN A 349 -5.80 -0.17 37.07
CA GLN A 349 -6.06 -1.13 38.17
C GLN A 349 -4.90 -2.10 38.38
N SER A 350 -4.26 -2.54 37.28
CA SER A 350 -3.15 -3.50 37.32
C SER A 350 -1.78 -2.87 37.46
N VAL A 351 -1.69 -1.53 37.51
CA VAL A 351 -0.42 -0.82 37.68
C VAL A 351 -0.07 -0.76 39.17
N ASN A 352 1.08 -1.33 39.56
CA ASN A 352 1.59 -1.26 40.92
C ASN A 352 2.49 0.01 41.06
N PRO A 353 2.15 0.98 41.90
CA PRO A 353 2.94 2.20 42.06
C PRO A 353 4.40 1.98 42.43
N ALA A 354 4.71 0.90 43.19
CA ALA A 354 6.09 0.56 43.54
C ALA A 354 6.88 -0.08 42.39
N LYS A 355 6.19 -0.69 41.41
CA LYS A 355 6.78 -1.35 40.24
C LYS A 355 5.87 -1.12 39.00
N PRO A 356 5.78 0.12 38.50
CA PRO A 356 4.72 0.51 37.53
C PRO A 356 4.80 -0.23 36.19
N TYR A 357 5.97 -0.68 35.80
CA TYR A 357 6.19 -1.42 34.54
C TYR A 357 6.18 -2.95 34.71
N GLN A 358 5.86 -3.45 35.91
CA GLN A 358 5.78 -4.90 36.14
C GLN A 358 4.50 -5.48 35.51
N ILE A 359 4.67 -6.49 34.64
CA ILE A 359 3.59 -7.31 34.13
C ILE A 359 3.10 -8.22 35.26
N THR A 360 1.78 -8.31 35.48
CA THR A 360 1.17 -9.23 36.44
C THR A 360 1.16 -10.66 35.89
N HIS A 361 1.01 -11.65 36.76
CA HIS A 361 0.95 -13.05 36.32
C HIS A 361 -0.18 -13.32 35.32
N SER A 362 -1.37 -12.74 35.54
CA SER A 362 -2.50 -12.89 34.62
C SER A 362 -2.28 -12.22 33.27
N GLU A 363 -1.64 -11.04 33.23
CA GLU A 363 -1.24 -10.38 31.99
C GLU A 363 -0.19 -11.20 31.23
N GLN A 364 0.80 -11.74 31.95
CA GLN A 364 1.85 -12.59 31.36
C GLN A 364 1.26 -13.83 30.69
N THR A 365 0.27 -14.48 31.33
CA THR A 365 -0.40 -15.65 30.76
C THR A 365 -1.08 -15.31 29.43
N VAL A 366 -1.79 -14.20 29.36
CA VAL A 366 -2.45 -13.73 28.13
C VAL A 366 -1.43 -13.37 27.05
N ILE A 367 -0.38 -12.65 27.41
CA ILE A 367 0.68 -12.24 26.45
C ILE A 367 1.37 -13.47 25.85
N ILE A 368 1.69 -14.49 26.67
CA ILE A 368 2.33 -15.74 26.19
C ILE A 368 1.39 -16.49 25.26
N ASP A 369 0.13 -16.63 25.62
CA ASP A 369 -0.85 -17.31 24.78
C ASP A 369 -0.97 -16.64 23.40
N LEU A 370 -1.16 -15.32 23.39
CA LEU A 370 -1.31 -14.56 22.15
C LEU A 370 -0.06 -14.58 21.28
N ILE A 371 1.12 -14.31 21.84
CA ILE A 371 2.34 -14.26 21.03
C ILE A 371 2.68 -15.61 20.41
N ASN A 372 2.36 -16.71 21.10
CA ASN A 372 2.49 -18.05 20.53
C ASN A 372 1.57 -18.25 19.32
N GLN A 373 0.34 -17.71 19.37
CA GLN A 373 -0.58 -17.80 18.24
C GLN A 373 -0.09 -16.98 17.04
N PHE A 374 0.39 -15.74 17.28
CA PHE A 374 0.93 -14.89 16.22
C PHE A 374 2.15 -15.51 15.53
N THR A 375 3.08 -16.07 16.31
CA THR A 375 4.30 -16.70 15.76
C THR A 375 4.04 -18.03 15.05
N HIS A 376 2.92 -18.71 15.34
CA HIS A 376 2.57 -20.00 14.74
C HIS A 376 1.44 -19.93 13.71
N SER A 377 0.87 -18.75 13.45
CA SER A 377 -0.13 -18.58 12.39
C SER A 377 0.51 -18.72 11.02
N THR A 378 0.22 -19.85 10.34
CA THR A 378 0.79 -20.15 9.00
C THR A 378 0.46 -19.05 8.01
N LYS A 379 -0.80 -18.61 7.96
CA LYS A 379 -1.26 -17.62 6.99
C LYS A 379 -0.71 -16.22 7.27
N LEU A 380 -0.56 -15.83 8.54
CA LEU A 380 0.12 -14.59 8.90
C LEU A 380 1.58 -14.65 8.45
N ASN A 381 2.25 -15.76 8.72
CA ASN A 381 3.62 -15.99 8.32
C ASN A 381 3.81 -15.86 6.80
N GLU A 382 2.97 -16.53 5.99
CA GLU A 382 2.98 -16.44 4.52
C GLU A 382 2.82 -14.99 4.04
N HIS A 383 1.86 -14.25 4.59
CA HIS A 383 1.62 -12.86 4.18
C HIS A 383 2.77 -11.92 4.59
N MET A 384 3.32 -12.08 5.78
CA MET A 384 4.43 -11.22 6.25
C MET A 384 5.72 -11.49 5.47
N TRP A 385 6.00 -12.74 5.13
CA TRP A 385 7.12 -13.07 4.24
C TRP A 385 6.90 -12.57 2.83
N PHE A 386 5.68 -12.66 2.30
CA PHE A 386 5.36 -12.07 1.00
C PHE A 386 5.65 -10.57 0.98
N MET A 387 5.30 -9.83 2.03
CA MET A 387 5.63 -8.40 2.15
C MET A 387 7.13 -8.15 2.35
N ALA A 388 7.83 -9.01 3.09
CA ALA A 388 9.27 -8.87 3.31
C ALA A 388 10.10 -9.15 2.06
N ASP A 389 9.70 -10.16 1.28
CA ASP A 389 10.41 -10.59 0.06
C ASP A 389 10.21 -9.61 -1.11
N ASN A 390 9.04 -8.95 -1.15
CA ASN A 390 8.69 -7.99 -2.20
C ASN A 390 8.77 -6.53 -1.73
N GLY A 391 9.37 -6.27 -0.56
CA GLY A 391 9.42 -4.95 0.04
C GLY A 391 10.77 -4.57 0.63
N SER A 392 10.87 -3.27 1.00
CA SER A 392 12.08 -2.67 1.55
C SER A 392 11.74 -1.40 2.36
N MET A 393 12.73 -0.85 3.06
CA MET A 393 12.61 0.46 3.72
C MET A 393 12.55 1.61 2.70
N TYR A 394 13.13 1.43 1.54
CA TYR A 394 13.10 2.36 0.40
C TYR A 394 13.40 1.62 -0.90
N LEU A 395 12.96 2.17 -2.02
CA LEU A 395 13.26 1.65 -3.37
C LEU A 395 13.86 2.75 -4.25
N LYS A 396 14.86 2.38 -5.06
CA LYS A 396 15.31 3.18 -6.20
C LYS A 396 14.80 2.55 -7.48
N HIS A 397 13.97 3.27 -8.24
CA HIS A 397 13.38 2.74 -9.46
C HIS A 397 13.19 3.83 -10.51
N ASN A 398 13.78 3.65 -11.69
CA ASN A 398 13.69 4.57 -12.83
C ASN A 398 13.97 6.03 -12.44
N ASP A 399 15.13 6.27 -11.79
CA ASP A 399 15.56 7.55 -11.23
C ASP A 399 14.63 8.14 -10.15
N ASN A 400 13.74 7.35 -9.57
CA ASN A 400 12.91 7.79 -8.45
C ASN A 400 13.38 7.14 -7.15
N LEU A 401 13.23 7.88 -6.04
CA LEU A 401 13.39 7.42 -4.68
C LEU A 401 12.02 7.28 -4.02
N LEU A 402 11.72 6.09 -3.54
CA LEU A 402 10.45 5.74 -2.92
C LEU A 402 10.70 5.36 -1.45
N PHE A 403 9.94 5.90 -0.52
CA PHE A 403 9.93 5.48 0.88
C PHE A 403 8.67 6.00 1.58
N HIS A 404 8.22 5.32 2.62
CA HIS A 404 6.95 5.64 3.28
C HIS A 404 7.02 6.92 4.11
N GLY A 405 7.86 6.98 5.12
CA GLY A 405 7.89 8.05 6.12
C GLY A 405 8.89 9.16 5.81
N CYS A 406 10.08 9.15 6.43
CA CYS A 406 11.08 10.18 6.23
C CYS A 406 12.52 9.64 6.29
N VAL A 407 13.47 10.44 5.84
CA VAL A 407 14.89 10.30 6.19
C VAL A 407 15.17 11.30 7.31
N PRO A 408 15.43 10.86 8.56
CA PRO A 408 15.49 11.76 9.71
C PRO A 408 16.62 12.78 9.61
N VAL A 409 16.30 14.05 9.85
CA VAL A 409 17.23 15.19 9.76
C VAL A 409 17.04 16.17 10.93
N ASP A 410 18.04 17.03 11.16
CA ASP A 410 17.93 18.20 12.01
C ASP A 410 17.32 19.41 11.25
N ASN A 411 17.19 20.56 11.93
CA ASN A 411 16.62 21.78 11.35
C ASN A 411 17.44 22.38 10.21
N ASP A 412 18.73 22.06 10.12
CA ASP A 412 19.64 22.49 9.07
C ASP A 412 19.68 21.50 7.89
N GLY A 413 18.91 20.40 8.00
CA GLY A 413 18.84 19.34 6.99
C GLY A 413 20.03 18.38 7.04
N ASN A 414 20.79 18.31 8.13
CA ASN A 414 21.81 17.29 8.31
C ASN A 414 21.15 15.99 8.77
N PHE A 415 21.58 14.86 8.19
CA PHE A 415 21.06 13.56 8.59
C PHE A 415 21.35 13.28 10.06
N LEU A 416 20.32 12.87 10.82
CA LEU A 416 20.48 12.48 12.20
C LEU A 416 21.34 11.22 12.28
N LYS A 417 22.34 11.25 13.14
CA LYS A 417 23.28 10.15 13.36
C LYS A 417 22.87 9.32 14.55
N TRP A 418 22.79 8.03 14.34
CA TRP A 418 22.53 7.07 15.40
C TRP A 418 23.74 6.19 15.63
N LYS A 419 24.13 6.07 16.88
CA LYS A 419 25.26 5.24 17.27
C LYS A 419 24.72 3.93 17.85
N ILE A 420 24.90 2.84 17.09
CA ILE A 420 24.46 1.50 17.45
C ILE A 420 25.70 0.59 17.42
N ASP A 421 25.98 -0.11 18.54
CA ASP A 421 27.15 -1.00 18.68
C ASP A 421 28.47 -0.35 18.26
N GLY A 422 28.62 0.95 18.58
CA GLY A 422 29.85 1.70 18.28
C GLY A 422 30.00 2.19 16.85
N ARG A 423 29.06 1.90 15.96
CA ARG A 423 28.99 2.39 14.58
C ARG A 423 27.97 3.50 14.44
N GLU A 424 28.24 4.46 13.56
CA GLU A 424 27.29 5.53 13.22
C GLU A 424 26.51 5.15 11.96
N TYR A 425 25.18 5.31 12.04
CA TYR A 425 24.26 5.11 10.92
C TYR A 425 23.47 6.41 10.71
N TYR A 426 23.30 6.80 9.44
CA TYR A 426 22.55 7.99 9.04
C TYR A 426 22.13 7.87 7.56
N GLY A 427 21.17 8.67 7.12
CA GLY A 427 20.73 8.71 5.73
C GLY A 427 20.38 7.32 5.19
N LYS A 428 20.90 6.98 4.02
CA LYS A 428 20.72 5.68 3.37
C LYS A 428 21.14 4.51 4.25
N ASN A 429 22.33 4.60 4.86
CA ASN A 429 22.86 3.50 5.67
C ASN A 429 22.00 3.20 6.92
N LEU A 430 21.27 4.19 7.43
CA LEU A 430 20.31 3.98 8.53
C LEU A 430 19.12 3.15 8.06
N LEU A 431 18.58 3.44 6.89
CA LEU A 431 17.47 2.67 6.32
C LEU A 431 17.89 1.24 5.98
N ASP A 432 19.08 1.07 5.37
CA ASP A 432 19.66 -0.25 5.10
C ASP A 432 19.81 -1.09 6.39
N TYR A 433 20.23 -0.45 7.49
CA TYR A 433 20.41 -1.13 8.78
C TYR A 433 19.07 -1.54 9.40
N PHE A 434 18.03 -0.69 9.35
CA PHE A 434 16.71 -1.04 9.84
C PHE A 434 16.05 -2.15 9.01
N GLU A 435 16.24 -2.14 7.70
CA GLU A 435 15.81 -3.24 6.83
C GLU A 435 16.46 -4.56 7.25
N TYR A 436 17.77 -4.53 7.50
CA TYR A 436 18.49 -5.69 7.99
C TYR A 436 17.95 -6.20 9.32
N ILE A 437 17.74 -5.32 10.32
CA ILE A 437 17.20 -5.70 11.64
C ILE A 437 15.81 -6.35 11.51
N LEU A 438 14.94 -5.78 10.68
CA LEU A 438 13.60 -6.32 10.48
C LEU A 438 13.67 -7.73 9.88
N LYS A 439 14.40 -7.90 8.79
CA LYS A 439 14.56 -9.20 8.12
C LYS A 439 15.24 -10.22 9.01
N ASP A 440 16.28 -9.84 9.74
CA ASP A 440 16.96 -10.71 10.71
C ASP A 440 16.03 -11.15 11.85
N GLY A 441 15.22 -10.22 12.39
CA GLY A 441 14.20 -10.54 13.40
C GLY A 441 13.12 -11.50 12.89
N MET A 442 12.73 -11.38 11.63
CA MET A 442 11.78 -12.29 11.00
C MET A 442 12.38 -13.68 10.73
N HIS A 443 13.66 -13.75 10.36
CA HIS A 443 14.38 -15.03 10.20
C HIS A 443 14.64 -15.75 11.52
N HIS A 444 14.80 -15.01 12.61
CA HIS A 444 15.09 -15.53 13.93
C HIS A 444 14.02 -15.09 14.94
N PRO A 445 12.74 -15.52 14.73
CA PRO A 445 11.64 -15.09 15.59
C PRO A 445 11.87 -15.51 17.03
N THR A 446 11.66 -14.59 17.96
CA THR A 446 11.82 -14.87 19.39
C THR A 446 10.78 -14.13 20.21
N THR A 447 10.19 -14.81 21.18
CA THR A 447 9.25 -14.23 22.15
C THR A 447 9.97 -13.65 23.38
N GLY A 448 11.32 -13.72 23.40
CA GLY A 448 12.15 -13.07 24.43
C GLY A 448 12.36 -11.58 24.18
N ASP A 449 12.78 -10.88 25.23
CA ASP A 449 13.24 -9.50 25.08
C ASP A 449 14.62 -9.52 24.40
N CYS A 450 14.70 -8.97 23.20
CA CYS A 450 15.92 -8.97 22.41
C CYS A 450 16.09 -7.65 21.64
N PHE A 451 17.30 -7.46 21.12
CA PHE A 451 17.66 -6.27 20.36
C PHE A 451 16.72 -6.05 19.16
N ASN A 452 16.55 -7.06 18.30
CA ASN A 452 15.72 -6.94 17.09
C ASN A 452 14.27 -6.62 17.43
N SER A 453 13.67 -7.31 18.42
CA SER A 453 12.29 -7.06 18.85
C SER A 453 12.07 -5.61 19.31
N ASP A 454 13.03 -5.04 20.07
CA ASP A 454 12.93 -3.67 20.55
C ASP A 454 13.09 -2.65 19.40
N PHE A 455 14.00 -2.89 18.46
CA PHE A 455 14.20 -2.02 17.30
C PHE A 455 13.07 -2.12 16.27
N ILE A 456 12.45 -3.29 16.08
CA ILE A 456 11.26 -3.42 15.25
C ILE A 456 10.10 -2.60 15.84
N TRP A 457 9.89 -2.69 17.16
CA TRP A 457 8.90 -1.83 17.81
C TRP A 457 9.28 -0.34 17.70
N PHE A 458 10.58 0.02 17.83
CA PHE A 458 11.02 1.39 17.65
C PHE A 458 10.69 1.96 16.27
N LEU A 459 10.71 1.16 15.21
CA LEU A 459 10.28 1.58 13.87
C LEU A 459 8.83 2.04 13.83
N TRP A 460 7.97 1.46 14.66
CA TRP A 460 6.56 1.82 14.75
C TRP A 460 6.33 3.24 15.33
N GLU A 461 6.91 3.55 16.47
CA GLU A 461 6.58 4.77 17.21
C GLU A 461 7.78 5.48 17.84
N GLY A 462 8.99 5.04 17.54
CA GLY A 462 10.21 5.59 18.12
C GLY A 462 10.45 7.05 17.72
N LYS A 463 11.07 7.80 18.63
CA LYS A 463 11.45 9.20 18.42
C LYS A 463 12.33 9.34 17.18
N ASN A 464 11.85 10.09 16.18
CA ASN A 464 12.52 10.26 14.88
C ASN A 464 12.78 8.95 14.12
N SER A 465 11.98 7.90 14.36
CA SER A 465 11.99 6.73 13.51
C SER A 465 11.73 7.11 12.05
N PRO A 466 12.43 6.51 11.07
CA PRO A 466 12.19 6.81 9.65
C PRO A 466 10.76 6.55 9.18
N LEU A 467 10.07 5.59 9.79
CA LEU A 467 8.70 5.25 9.41
C LEU A 467 7.65 6.09 10.13
N PHE A 468 7.94 6.52 11.36
CA PHE A 468 7.00 7.33 12.14
C PHE A 468 7.21 8.83 11.94
N GLY A 469 8.45 9.29 11.84
CA GLY A 469 8.82 10.66 11.49
C GLY A 469 8.35 11.75 12.45
N LYS A 470 8.16 11.43 13.74
CA LYS A 470 7.73 12.38 14.78
C LYS A 470 8.55 12.24 16.05
N ASN A 471 8.45 13.27 16.93
CA ASN A 471 9.18 13.30 18.20
C ASN A 471 8.65 12.32 19.25
N LYS A 472 7.36 11.99 19.21
CA LYS A 472 6.69 11.07 20.17
C LYS A 472 5.38 10.58 19.60
N MET A 473 4.90 9.43 20.09
CA MET A 473 3.51 9.01 19.91
C MET A 473 2.73 9.31 21.19
N ALA A 474 1.75 10.21 21.11
CA ALA A 474 0.99 10.72 22.25
C ALA A 474 -0.19 9.82 22.65
N THR A 475 -0.01 8.50 22.65
CA THR A 475 -1.08 7.53 22.96
C THR A 475 -1.61 7.71 24.38
N PHE A 476 -0.74 7.87 25.37
CA PHE A 476 -1.13 8.07 26.76
C PHE A 476 -1.93 9.37 26.91
N GLU A 477 -1.43 10.46 26.37
CA GLU A 477 -2.04 11.78 26.48
C GLU A 477 -3.43 11.82 25.82
N ARG A 478 -3.57 11.19 24.65
CA ARG A 478 -4.87 11.12 23.92
C ARG A 478 -5.93 10.30 24.65
N TYR A 479 -5.52 9.29 25.41
CA TYR A 479 -6.48 8.51 26.18
C TYR A 479 -6.86 9.18 27.51
N PHE A 480 -5.91 9.83 28.20
CA PHE A 480 -6.09 10.15 29.60
C PHE A 480 -6.08 11.63 29.95
N LEU A 481 -5.67 12.50 29.03
CA LEU A 481 -5.52 13.93 29.31
C LEU A 481 -6.38 14.79 28.38
N LYS A 482 -6.96 15.87 28.94
CA LYS A 482 -7.75 16.84 28.16
C LYS A 482 -6.92 17.91 27.45
N ASP A 483 -5.67 18.12 27.91
CA ASP A 483 -4.81 19.16 27.36
C ASP A 483 -4.35 18.80 25.94
N GLU A 484 -4.95 19.42 24.94
CA GLU A 484 -4.65 19.21 23.53
C GLU A 484 -3.18 19.51 23.18
N LYS A 485 -2.52 20.40 23.93
CA LYS A 485 -1.10 20.71 23.70
C LYS A 485 -0.21 19.52 23.99
N LEU A 486 -0.55 18.72 25.00
CA LEU A 486 0.19 17.51 25.33
C LEU A 486 -0.04 16.40 24.29
N GLN A 487 -1.17 16.41 23.61
CA GLN A 487 -1.52 15.45 22.57
C GLN A 487 -0.85 15.75 21.22
N GLN A 488 -0.24 16.94 21.06
CA GLN A 488 0.46 17.31 19.84
C GLN A 488 1.75 16.50 19.67
N GLU A 489 1.99 16.09 18.45
CA GLU A 489 3.18 15.38 17.99
C GLU A 489 3.89 16.26 16.97
N GLU A 490 5.16 16.57 17.24
CA GLU A 490 5.96 17.40 16.34
C GLU A 490 6.60 16.51 15.27
N PHE A 491 6.43 16.90 14.03
CA PHE A 491 7.07 16.24 12.90
C PHE A 491 8.58 16.47 12.86
N ASN A 492 9.33 15.49 12.38
CA ASN A 492 10.74 15.67 12.05
C ASN A 492 10.92 16.84 11.06
N PRO A 493 11.99 17.65 11.17
CA PRO A 493 12.26 18.76 10.26
C PRO A 493 12.24 18.39 8.78
N PHE A 494 12.43 17.12 8.43
CA PHE A 494 12.25 16.58 7.08
C PHE A 494 10.99 17.13 6.39
N TYR A 495 9.82 17.04 7.04
CA TYR A 495 8.54 17.45 6.45
C TYR A 495 8.44 18.95 6.15
N LYS A 496 9.17 19.77 6.90
CA LYS A 496 9.30 21.21 6.60
C LYS A 496 10.29 21.48 5.48
N LEU A 497 11.39 20.75 5.46
CA LEU A 497 12.48 20.93 4.50
C LEU A 497 12.12 20.39 3.11
N CYS A 498 11.17 19.46 2.99
CA CYS A 498 10.65 18.93 1.72
C CYS A 498 10.12 20.00 0.75
N HIS A 499 9.82 21.21 1.22
CA HIS A 499 9.42 22.30 0.34
C HIS A 499 10.60 22.92 -0.43
N ASN A 500 11.85 22.60 -0.07
CA ASN A 500 13.06 23.20 -0.62
C ASN A 500 13.75 22.29 -1.64
N GLU A 501 14.03 22.81 -2.82
CA GLU A 501 14.70 22.05 -3.89
C GLU A 501 16.08 21.55 -3.49
N TRP A 502 16.89 22.38 -2.79
CA TRP A 502 18.21 21.97 -2.33
C TRP A 502 18.18 20.73 -1.42
N PHE A 503 17.11 20.58 -0.64
CA PHE A 503 16.95 19.43 0.24
C PHE A 503 16.58 18.18 -0.56
N ALA A 504 15.73 18.29 -1.56
CA ALA A 504 15.45 17.20 -2.49
C ALA A 504 16.71 16.72 -3.20
N ASP A 505 17.56 17.67 -3.69
CA ASP A 505 18.84 17.33 -4.31
C ASP A 505 19.80 16.64 -3.34
N LYS A 506 19.83 17.06 -2.07
CA LYS A 506 20.62 16.41 -1.02
C LYS A 506 20.18 14.97 -0.79
N LEU A 507 18.87 14.72 -0.73
CA LEU A 507 18.31 13.37 -0.58
C LEU A 507 18.64 12.50 -1.80
N LEU A 508 18.37 12.97 -3.02
CA LEU A 508 18.66 12.22 -4.24
C LEU A 508 20.15 11.82 -4.30
N LYS A 509 21.04 12.76 -3.95
CA LYS A 509 22.49 12.52 -3.90
C LYS A 509 22.86 11.46 -2.85
N GLU A 510 22.25 11.49 -1.66
CA GLU A 510 22.50 10.50 -0.59
C GLU A 510 22.18 9.09 -1.04
N PHE A 511 21.15 8.93 -1.88
CA PHE A 511 20.73 7.65 -2.42
C PHE A 511 21.33 7.33 -3.81
N ASP A 512 22.35 8.06 -4.28
CA ASP A 512 22.98 7.87 -5.59
C ASP A 512 21.98 7.93 -6.75
N ILE A 513 21.06 8.88 -6.71
CA ILE A 513 20.06 9.14 -7.76
C ILE A 513 20.40 10.45 -8.46
N ASN A 514 20.12 10.51 -9.76
CA ASN A 514 20.33 11.71 -10.57
C ASN A 514 19.50 12.89 -10.01
N SER A 515 20.04 14.11 -10.04
CA SER A 515 19.35 15.33 -9.60
C SER A 515 18.07 15.66 -10.39
N ARG A 516 17.83 15.01 -11.54
CA ARG A 516 16.58 15.08 -12.30
C ARG A 516 15.52 14.10 -11.80
N GLY A 517 15.88 13.20 -10.88
CA GLY A 517 14.98 12.22 -10.31
C GLY A 517 13.93 12.84 -9.39
N HIS A 518 12.96 12.05 -9.01
CA HIS A 518 11.88 12.44 -8.09
C HIS A 518 11.93 11.62 -6.80
N ILE A 519 11.36 12.19 -5.77
CA ILE A 519 11.10 11.52 -4.48
C ILE A 519 9.60 11.37 -4.36
N VAL A 520 9.15 10.14 -4.12
CA VAL A 520 7.74 9.83 -3.91
C VAL A 520 7.58 9.23 -2.52
N ASN A 521 6.78 9.85 -1.67
CA ASN A 521 6.53 9.33 -0.33
C ASN A 521 5.07 9.49 0.14
N GLY A 522 4.70 8.77 1.23
CA GLY A 522 3.37 8.69 1.81
C GLY A 522 3.32 9.23 3.25
N HIS A 523 2.60 8.51 4.14
CA HIS A 523 2.55 8.64 5.61
C HIS A 523 1.87 9.88 6.18
N THR A 524 2.06 11.07 5.64
CA THR A 524 1.48 12.28 6.23
C THR A 524 0.22 12.73 5.50
N SER A 525 -0.83 13.04 6.27
CA SER A 525 -1.99 13.72 5.71
C SER A 525 -1.59 15.12 5.26
N ILE A 526 -1.71 15.38 3.99
CA ILE A 526 -1.37 16.65 3.37
C ILE A 526 -2.51 17.64 3.61
N SER A 527 -2.16 18.91 3.91
CA SER A 527 -3.09 20.00 3.65
C SER A 527 -3.39 20.05 2.15
N LYS A 528 -4.61 20.35 1.75
CA LYS A 528 -5.09 20.38 0.34
C LYS A 528 -4.16 21.11 -0.66
N ASP A 529 -3.13 21.79 -0.18
CA ASP A 529 -2.49 22.86 -0.93
C ASP A 529 -1.14 22.51 -1.57
N ALA A 530 -0.51 21.36 -1.27
CA ALA A 530 0.79 21.06 -1.86
C ALA A 530 1.21 19.56 -1.86
N PRO A 531 0.59 18.67 -2.65
CA PRO A 531 1.12 17.32 -2.84
C PRO A 531 2.41 17.32 -3.69
N ILE A 532 2.71 18.40 -4.40
CA ILE A 532 3.90 18.54 -5.25
C ILE A 532 4.77 19.66 -4.68
N MET A 533 6.01 19.35 -4.30
CA MET A 533 6.92 20.24 -3.58
C MET A 533 8.30 20.31 -4.22
N ALA A 534 9.19 21.13 -3.66
CA ALA A 534 10.60 21.24 -4.06
C ALA A 534 10.78 21.41 -5.57
N ASN A 535 10.08 22.36 -6.19
CA ASN A 535 10.09 22.56 -7.63
C ASN A 535 9.76 21.25 -8.40
N LYS A 536 8.73 20.52 -7.93
CA LYS A 536 8.22 19.24 -8.47
C LYS A 536 9.10 18.01 -8.23
N LYS A 537 10.21 18.13 -7.49
CA LYS A 537 11.09 16.98 -7.19
C LYS A 537 10.53 16.05 -6.14
N ILE A 538 9.62 16.51 -5.26
CA ILE A 538 8.98 15.69 -4.23
C ILE A 538 7.48 15.64 -4.50
N VAL A 539 6.94 14.43 -4.52
CA VAL A 539 5.52 14.16 -4.73
C VAL A 539 5.01 13.30 -3.56
N LEU A 540 3.96 13.77 -2.90
CA LEU A 540 3.29 13.03 -1.85
C LEU A 540 2.09 12.29 -2.45
N VAL A 541 2.08 10.97 -2.30
CA VAL A 541 0.99 10.08 -2.72
C VAL A 541 0.27 9.57 -1.47
N ASN A 542 -0.45 10.45 -0.80
CA ASN A 542 -1.19 10.08 0.39
C ASN A 542 -2.69 10.13 0.09
N GLY A 543 -3.45 9.24 0.69
CA GLY A 543 -4.87 9.46 0.75
C GLY A 543 -5.78 8.37 0.28
N LEU A 544 -5.35 7.13 0.27
CA LEU A 544 -6.34 6.06 0.28
C LEU A 544 -6.98 5.92 1.67
N SER A 545 -6.48 6.64 2.67
CA SER A 545 -7.05 6.64 4.03
C SER A 545 -8.17 7.66 4.16
N ASP A 546 -9.21 7.33 4.97
CA ASP A 546 -10.31 8.23 5.34
C ASP A 546 -9.86 9.37 6.29
N SER A 547 -8.56 9.62 6.40
CA SER A 547 -7.98 10.62 7.30
C SER A 547 -8.15 12.07 6.79
N ILE A 548 -8.55 12.24 5.53
CA ILE A 548 -8.95 13.56 5.01
C ILE A 548 -10.41 13.78 5.40
N LYS A 549 -10.65 14.10 6.67
CA LYS A 549 -11.97 14.53 7.13
C LYS A 549 -12.38 15.79 6.39
N ASP A 550 -13.61 15.82 5.88
CA ASP A 550 -14.25 16.95 5.19
C ASP A 550 -13.57 17.37 3.86
N SER A 551 -12.89 16.45 3.14
CA SER A 551 -12.38 16.78 1.82
C SER A 551 -13.24 16.20 0.71
N ASP A 552 -13.48 17.01 -0.34
CA ASP A 552 -14.12 16.58 -1.59
C ASP A 552 -13.21 15.65 -2.42
N ILE A 553 -12.08 15.22 -1.87
CA ILE A 553 -11.07 14.37 -2.54
C ILE A 553 -10.86 13.06 -1.79
N GLY A 554 -10.69 11.99 -2.55
CA GLY A 554 -10.45 10.62 -2.04
C GLY A 554 -8.96 10.28 -1.87
N GLY A 555 -8.04 11.19 -2.21
CA GLY A 555 -6.60 11.00 -2.14
C GLY A 555 -5.88 11.29 -3.45
N TYR A 556 -4.64 10.81 -3.54
CA TYR A 556 -3.77 11.00 -4.70
C TYR A 556 -3.13 9.68 -5.15
N ALA A 557 -3.01 9.52 -6.46
CA ALA A 557 -2.17 8.51 -7.08
C ALA A 557 -1.24 9.17 -8.10
N LEU A 558 0.01 8.74 -8.17
CA LEU A 558 0.94 9.22 -9.18
C LEU A 558 1.03 8.20 -10.32
N LEU A 559 1.00 8.67 -11.55
CA LEU A 559 1.24 7.86 -12.74
C LEU A 559 2.48 8.33 -13.47
N PHE A 560 3.36 7.39 -13.82
CA PHE A 560 4.56 7.64 -14.62
C PHE A 560 4.53 6.79 -15.88
N ASP A 561 4.35 7.43 -17.03
CA ASP A 561 4.31 6.77 -18.33
C ASP A 561 5.38 7.31 -19.30
N SER A 562 5.27 6.98 -20.58
CA SER A 562 6.22 7.38 -21.60
C SER A 562 6.23 8.90 -21.89
N TYR A 563 5.27 9.66 -21.41
CA TYR A 563 5.19 11.12 -21.56
C TYR A 563 5.56 11.89 -20.31
N GLY A 564 5.90 11.21 -19.21
CA GLY A 564 6.31 11.81 -17.94
C GLY A 564 5.40 11.43 -16.78
N MET A 565 5.35 12.30 -15.78
CA MET A 565 4.62 12.06 -14.53
C MET A 565 3.43 13.00 -14.38
N ARG A 566 2.32 12.46 -13.87
CA ARG A 566 1.14 13.21 -13.47
C ARG A 566 0.57 12.69 -12.16
N LEU A 567 0.18 13.60 -11.31
CA LEU A 567 -0.54 13.32 -10.08
C LEU A 567 -2.04 13.37 -10.35
N GLU A 568 -2.71 12.29 -10.07
CA GLU A 568 -4.16 12.14 -10.19
C GLU A 568 -4.80 12.42 -8.83
N THR A 569 -5.69 13.41 -8.76
CA THR A 569 -6.55 13.64 -7.59
C THR A 569 -7.72 12.68 -7.66
N LEU A 570 -7.84 11.81 -6.67
CA LEU A 570 -8.86 10.76 -6.67
C LEU A 570 -10.19 11.28 -6.11
N ARG A 571 -11.29 10.78 -6.65
CA ARG A 571 -12.64 11.00 -6.13
C ARG A 571 -12.85 10.20 -4.83
N PRO A 572 -13.59 10.74 -3.84
CA PRO A 572 -13.99 9.95 -2.67
C PRO A 572 -14.73 8.68 -3.10
N PHE A 573 -14.25 7.55 -2.60
CA PHE A 573 -14.87 6.25 -2.84
C PHE A 573 -15.88 5.95 -1.73
N ILE A 574 -17.15 5.81 -2.07
CA ILE A 574 -18.21 5.43 -1.13
C ILE A 574 -18.35 3.90 -1.12
N ASN A 575 -18.73 3.33 -2.26
CA ASN A 575 -18.81 1.89 -2.50
C ASN A 575 -18.93 1.62 -4.01
N ARG A 576 -18.77 0.35 -4.41
CA ARG A 576 -18.86 -0.10 -5.82
C ARG A 576 -20.20 0.24 -6.47
N GLN A 577 -21.31 0.01 -5.74
CA GLN A 577 -22.64 0.26 -6.28
C GLN A 577 -22.82 1.73 -6.68
N LYS A 578 -22.35 2.66 -5.85
CA LYS A 578 -22.42 4.09 -6.15
C LYS A 578 -21.59 4.49 -7.37
N VAL A 579 -20.39 3.90 -7.55
CA VAL A 579 -19.58 4.11 -8.76
C VAL A 579 -20.33 3.66 -10.02
N ILE A 580 -20.99 2.49 -9.96
CA ILE A 580 -21.76 1.93 -11.08
C ILE A 580 -23.03 2.75 -11.38
N GLU A 581 -23.73 3.21 -10.35
CA GLU A 581 -24.95 4.02 -10.51
C GLU A 581 -24.65 5.38 -11.15
N ASP A 582 -23.60 6.05 -10.67
CA ASP A 582 -23.22 7.38 -11.15
C ASP A 582 -22.36 7.32 -12.43
N MET A 583 -21.88 6.15 -12.82
CA MET A 583 -20.87 5.98 -13.88
C MET A 583 -19.70 6.95 -13.68
N SER A 584 -19.24 7.07 -12.41
CA SER A 584 -18.24 8.04 -12.02
C SER A 584 -16.84 7.51 -12.29
N ASP A 585 -15.97 8.39 -12.82
CA ASP A 585 -14.55 8.08 -12.93
C ASP A 585 -13.87 8.17 -11.55
N VAL A 586 -12.77 7.46 -11.40
CA VAL A 586 -11.92 7.48 -10.20
C VAL A 586 -11.21 8.82 -10.05
N VAL A 587 -10.85 9.47 -11.15
CA VAL A 587 -10.12 10.74 -11.16
C VAL A 587 -11.08 11.92 -11.11
N LEU A 588 -10.77 12.89 -10.25
CA LEU A 588 -11.44 14.17 -10.13
C LEU A 588 -10.70 15.27 -10.89
N ASP A 589 -9.38 15.32 -10.75
CA ASP A 589 -8.48 16.30 -11.35
C ASP A 589 -7.06 15.74 -11.54
N LYS A 590 -6.23 16.39 -12.35
CA LYS A 590 -4.85 15.96 -12.64
C LYS A 590 -3.89 17.15 -12.67
N GLN A 591 -2.68 16.92 -12.16
CA GLN A 591 -1.59 17.89 -12.18
C GLN A 591 -0.35 17.29 -12.85
N ILE A 592 0.28 18.01 -13.75
CA ILE A 592 1.50 17.56 -14.44
C ILE A 592 2.72 17.83 -13.52
N VAL A 593 3.37 16.77 -13.11
CA VAL A 593 4.64 16.81 -12.38
C VAL A 593 5.81 16.97 -13.35
N GLU A 594 5.95 16.04 -14.29
CA GLU A 594 6.96 16.05 -15.33
C GLU A 594 6.28 15.87 -16.70
N HIS A 595 6.74 16.63 -17.69
CA HIS A 595 6.37 16.40 -19.08
C HIS A 595 7.63 16.15 -19.90
N SER A 596 7.70 15.03 -20.59
CA SER A 596 8.79 14.71 -21.50
C SER A 596 8.44 15.18 -22.91
N SER A 597 9.30 16.00 -23.50
CA SER A 597 9.16 16.46 -24.89
C SER A 597 9.37 15.33 -25.89
N GLU A 598 10.22 14.37 -25.54
CA GLU A 598 10.43 13.13 -26.28
C GLU A 598 9.80 11.97 -25.51
N ARG A 599 9.18 11.04 -26.24
CA ARG A 599 8.56 9.90 -25.62
C ARG A 599 9.61 8.97 -25.00
N LYS A 600 9.55 8.75 -23.69
CA LYS A 600 10.42 7.78 -22.98
C LYS A 600 10.16 6.36 -23.50
N THR A 601 11.23 5.60 -23.71
CA THR A 601 11.22 4.22 -24.17
C THR A 601 11.68 3.27 -23.06
N VAL A 602 11.59 1.98 -23.31
CA VAL A 602 12.16 0.96 -22.43
C VAL A 602 13.68 1.18 -22.25
N ALA A 603 14.39 1.69 -23.29
CA ALA A 603 15.82 1.98 -23.20
C ALA A 603 16.17 3.00 -22.11
N ASP A 604 15.22 3.85 -21.68
CA ASP A 604 15.40 4.89 -20.67
C ASP A 604 15.08 4.41 -19.25
N THR A 605 14.76 3.13 -19.07
CA THR A 605 14.38 2.52 -17.80
C THR A 605 15.47 1.63 -17.23
N ASP A 606 15.38 1.29 -15.93
CA ASP A 606 16.25 0.31 -15.28
C ASP A 606 16.16 -1.08 -15.94
N TYR A 607 14.97 -1.46 -16.41
CA TYR A 607 14.80 -2.68 -17.19
C TYR A 607 15.55 -2.60 -18.51
N GLY A 608 15.49 -1.47 -19.20
CA GLY A 608 16.26 -1.24 -20.43
C GLY A 608 17.76 -1.30 -20.20
N GLN A 609 18.28 -0.81 -19.07
CA GLN A 609 19.69 -0.96 -18.73
C GLN A 609 20.09 -2.44 -18.50
N LYS A 610 19.21 -3.25 -17.90
CA LYS A 610 19.42 -4.71 -17.78
C LYS A 610 19.47 -5.37 -19.16
N ILE A 611 18.55 -5.00 -20.06
CA ILE A 611 18.53 -5.50 -21.46
C ILE A 611 19.85 -5.11 -22.19
N LYS A 612 20.29 -3.87 -22.10
CA LYS A 612 21.54 -3.41 -22.73
C LYS A 612 22.75 -4.22 -22.25
N ARG A 613 22.85 -4.50 -20.94
CA ARG A 613 23.90 -5.37 -20.37
C ARG A 613 23.81 -6.80 -20.89
N GLN A 614 22.59 -7.32 -21.05
CA GLN A 614 22.38 -8.68 -21.61
C GLN A 614 22.79 -8.75 -23.07
N ILE A 615 22.43 -7.75 -23.90
CA ILE A 615 22.86 -7.65 -25.29
C ILE A 615 24.39 -7.62 -25.39
N ALA A 616 25.05 -6.80 -24.57
CA ALA A 616 26.53 -6.73 -24.56
C ALA A 616 27.19 -8.09 -24.24
N LYS A 617 26.63 -8.82 -23.24
CA LYS A 617 27.11 -10.18 -22.92
C LYS A 617 26.90 -11.18 -24.06
N LEU A 618 25.75 -11.12 -24.74
CA LEU A 618 25.46 -12.00 -25.88
C LEU A 618 26.34 -11.66 -27.10
N SER A 619 26.60 -10.38 -27.35
CA SER A 619 27.47 -9.93 -28.44
C SER A 619 28.91 -10.39 -28.24
N ALA A 620 29.42 -10.35 -26.99
CA ALA A 620 30.76 -10.87 -26.67
C ALA A 620 30.90 -12.40 -26.85
N GLN A 621 29.80 -13.15 -26.97
CA GLN A 621 29.85 -14.61 -27.28
C GLN A 621 29.89 -14.87 -28.80
N LEU A 622 29.67 -13.85 -29.62
CA LEU A 622 29.74 -13.94 -31.08
C LEU A 622 31.14 -13.58 -31.64
N GLU A 623 31.94 -12.89 -30.82
CA GLU A 623 33.37 -12.59 -31.08
C GLU A 623 34.26 -13.77 -30.74
#